data_06e4cbd05c8f9bb5230e5c3104a11d42
#
_entry.id   06e4cbd05c8f9bb5230e5c3104a11d42
#
_cell.length_a   1.000
_cell.length_b   1.000
_cell.length_c   1.000
_cell.angle_alpha   90.00
_cell.angle_beta   90.00
_cell.angle_gamma   90.00
#
_symmetry.space_group_name_H-M   'P 1'
#
loop_
_entity.id
_entity.type
_entity.pdbx_description
1 polymer ?
#
loop_
_entity_poly.entity_id
_entity_poly.type
_entity_poly.pdbx_seq_one_letter_code
_entity_poly.pdbx_strand_id
1 'polypeptide(L)'
;LSIHDTGSLTDAQIEEARHEYISLYGVDQGNALFQQEYEVSFNAAILGAYYGHEMARVRSEGRIVKMLEPLPGRPVHRAWDIGVRDDTSIWWFQVVGLQVFILDCYTANGAGVDHYADIIEKRKAEHGWIDGIDFVPHDARVKEWGTGRTRVETMQSLGLNPRVVPMATFLDGINAVRR
;
A
#
# COMPACT_ATOMS: atom_id res chain seq x y z
N LEU A 1 8.48 15.91 -0.35
CA LEU A 1 9.02 17.27 -0.58
C LEU A 1 8.48 17.74 -1.92
N SER A 2 7.72 18.82 -1.95
CA SER A 2 7.23 19.45 -3.18
C SER A 2 8.36 20.21 -3.88
N ILE A 3 8.14 20.59 -5.14
CA ILE A 3 9.10 21.41 -5.89
C ILE A 3 9.37 22.76 -5.19
N HIS A 4 8.38 23.29 -4.48
CA HIS A 4 8.51 24.50 -3.68
C HIS A 4 9.42 24.33 -2.47
N ASP A 5 9.48 23.11 -1.90
CA ASP A 5 10.33 22.78 -0.75
C ASP A 5 11.80 22.58 -1.15
N THR A 6 12.05 22.19 -2.39
CA THR A 6 13.41 21.88 -2.88
C THR A 6 14.13 23.11 -3.43
N GLY A 7 13.40 24.13 -3.87
CA GLY A 7 13.97 25.31 -4.52
C GLY A 7 14.73 25.02 -5.83
N SER A 8 14.46 23.85 -6.43
CA SER A 8 15.22 23.35 -7.59
C SER A 8 14.82 24.06 -8.90
N LEU A 9 13.65 24.66 -8.95
CA LEU A 9 13.17 25.42 -10.10
C LEU A 9 12.68 26.81 -9.66
N THR A 10 12.77 27.76 -10.58
CA THR A 10 12.19 29.10 -10.40
C THR A 10 10.69 29.08 -10.67
N ASP A 11 9.95 30.05 -10.13
CA ASP A 11 8.50 30.17 -10.36
C ASP A 11 8.15 30.23 -11.87
N ALA A 12 8.99 30.87 -12.67
CA ALA A 12 8.81 30.95 -14.13
C ALA A 12 8.94 29.57 -14.80
N GLN A 13 9.90 28.74 -14.35
CA GLN A 13 10.08 27.38 -14.86
C GLN A 13 8.95 26.45 -14.43
N ILE A 14 8.40 26.67 -13.25
CA ILE A 14 7.26 25.92 -12.71
C ILE A 14 6.00 26.22 -13.55
N GLU A 15 5.74 27.50 -13.86
CA GLU A 15 4.62 27.90 -14.72
C GLU A 15 4.78 27.41 -16.17
N GLU A 16 6.00 27.42 -16.71
CA GLU A 16 6.29 26.89 -18.05
C GLU A 16 5.99 25.39 -18.12
N ALA A 17 6.46 24.60 -17.15
CA ALA A 17 6.15 23.18 -17.05
C ALA A 17 4.64 22.93 -16.94
N ARG A 18 3.92 23.73 -16.14
CA ARG A 18 2.47 23.62 -16.01
C ARG A 18 1.75 23.89 -17.34
N HIS A 19 2.18 24.90 -18.07
CA HIS A 19 1.62 25.20 -19.38
C HIS A 19 1.87 24.09 -20.39
N GLU A 20 3.03 23.44 -20.35
CA GLU A 20 3.33 22.28 -21.19
C GLU A 20 2.38 21.11 -20.92
N TYR A 21 2.15 20.75 -19.65
CA TYR A 21 1.19 19.72 -19.27
C TYR A 21 -0.24 20.04 -19.71
N ILE A 22 -0.68 21.29 -19.54
CA ILE A 22 -1.99 21.75 -20.00
C ILE A 22 -2.11 21.66 -21.52
N SER A 23 -1.06 22.01 -22.25
CA SER A 23 -1.03 21.94 -23.72
C SER A 23 -1.12 20.51 -24.24
N LEU A 24 -0.45 19.55 -23.57
CA LEU A 24 -0.41 18.15 -23.98
C LEU A 24 -1.68 17.36 -23.59
N TYR A 25 -2.26 17.65 -22.42
CA TYR A 25 -3.31 16.82 -21.83
C TYR A 25 -4.64 17.56 -21.60
N GLY A 26 -4.73 18.84 -21.95
CA GLY A 26 -5.88 19.69 -21.65
C GLY A 26 -5.85 20.25 -20.23
N VAL A 27 -6.73 21.23 -19.95
CA VAL A 27 -6.67 22.02 -18.69
C VAL A 27 -6.80 21.15 -17.44
N ASP A 28 -7.82 20.30 -17.39
CA ASP A 28 -8.12 19.52 -16.17
C ASP A 28 -7.09 18.42 -15.93
N GLN A 29 -6.78 17.64 -16.97
CA GLN A 29 -5.83 16.54 -16.89
C GLN A 29 -4.39 17.04 -16.74
N GLY A 30 -4.01 18.10 -17.47
CA GLY A 30 -2.69 18.70 -17.39
C GLY A 30 -2.40 19.26 -16.01
N ASN A 31 -3.34 19.98 -15.40
CA ASN A 31 -3.19 20.45 -14.02
C ASN A 31 -3.07 19.31 -13.02
N ALA A 32 -3.88 18.25 -13.15
CA ALA A 32 -3.84 17.10 -12.24
C ALA A 32 -2.49 16.36 -12.30
N LEU A 33 -1.97 16.13 -13.51
CA LEU A 33 -0.66 15.50 -13.72
C LEU A 33 0.48 16.39 -13.21
N PHE A 34 0.43 17.69 -13.47
CA PHE A 34 1.41 18.64 -12.96
C PHE A 34 1.44 18.64 -11.42
N GLN A 35 0.29 18.72 -10.77
CA GLN A 35 0.19 18.66 -9.31
C GLN A 35 0.73 17.36 -8.72
N GLN A 36 0.51 16.25 -9.38
CA GLN A 36 1.05 14.96 -8.92
C GLN A 36 2.56 14.93 -9.00
N GLU A 37 3.13 15.37 -10.10
CA GLU A 37 4.56 15.20 -10.39
C GLU A 37 5.42 16.26 -9.71
N TYR A 38 4.99 17.50 -9.72
CA TYR A 38 5.75 18.64 -9.21
C TYR A 38 5.37 19.07 -7.79
N GLU A 39 4.10 19.03 -7.45
CA GLU A 39 3.64 19.40 -6.11
C GLU A 39 3.53 18.19 -5.16
N VAL A 40 3.84 16.98 -5.66
CA VAL A 40 3.72 15.72 -4.90
C VAL A 40 2.32 15.58 -4.28
N SER A 41 1.31 16.07 -4.98
CA SER A 41 -0.06 16.05 -4.49
C SER A 41 -0.71 14.70 -4.76
N PHE A 42 -0.81 13.87 -3.73
CA PHE A 42 -1.66 12.67 -3.78
C PHE A 42 -3.17 12.99 -3.84
N ASN A 43 -3.53 14.26 -3.84
CA ASN A 43 -4.92 14.73 -3.85
C ASN A 43 -5.44 15.06 -5.26
N ALA A 44 -4.55 15.19 -6.24
CA ALA A 44 -4.96 15.43 -7.62
C ALA A 44 -5.73 14.21 -8.14
N ALA A 45 -7.02 14.38 -8.41
CA ALA A 45 -7.85 13.37 -9.06
C ALA A 45 -7.41 13.23 -10.51
N ILE A 46 -6.43 12.36 -10.78
CA ILE A 46 -5.98 12.08 -12.13
C ILE A 46 -7.10 11.37 -12.88
N LEU A 47 -7.47 11.88 -14.04
CA LEU A 47 -8.30 11.14 -14.99
C LEU A 47 -7.62 9.82 -15.31
N GLY A 48 -8.22 8.72 -14.84
CA GLY A 48 -7.63 7.37 -14.94
C GLY A 48 -7.03 6.80 -13.65
N ALA A 49 -6.97 7.55 -12.56
CA ALA A 49 -6.60 6.99 -11.26
C ALA A 49 -7.62 5.92 -10.84
N TYR A 50 -7.14 4.73 -10.48
CA TYR A 50 -8.02 3.61 -10.11
C TYR A 50 -8.91 3.90 -8.91
N TYR A 51 -8.43 4.67 -7.94
CA TYR A 51 -9.09 4.92 -6.64
C TYR A 51 -9.26 6.40 -6.29
N GLY A 52 -9.11 7.30 -7.25
CA GLY A 52 -9.16 8.75 -7.00
C GLY A 52 -10.48 9.19 -6.36
N HIS A 53 -11.60 8.70 -6.86
CA HIS A 53 -12.95 9.00 -6.34
C HIS A 53 -13.16 8.39 -4.94
N GLU A 54 -12.79 7.13 -4.76
CA GLU A 54 -12.89 6.40 -3.50
C GLU A 54 -12.06 7.08 -2.40
N MET A 55 -10.83 7.47 -2.71
CA MET A 55 -9.96 8.18 -1.77
C MET A 55 -10.49 9.56 -1.40
N ALA A 56 -11.05 10.32 -2.35
CA ALA A 56 -11.70 11.59 -2.06
C ALA A 56 -12.89 11.41 -1.11
N ARG A 57 -13.73 10.38 -1.34
CA ARG A 57 -14.86 10.03 -0.48
C ARG A 57 -14.41 9.65 0.92
N VAL A 58 -13.42 8.76 1.05
CA VAL A 58 -12.88 8.30 2.35
C VAL A 58 -12.38 9.49 3.17
N ARG A 59 -11.73 10.47 2.53
CA ARG A 59 -11.27 11.70 3.20
C ARG A 59 -12.43 12.60 3.63
N SER A 60 -13.39 12.84 2.74
CA SER A 60 -14.56 13.70 3.04
C SER A 60 -15.43 13.13 4.16
N GLU A 61 -15.50 11.80 4.29
CA GLU A 61 -16.20 11.08 5.36
C GLU A 61 -15.38 10.99 6.67
N GLY A 62 -14.15 11.52 6.72
CA GLY A 62 -13.31 11.50 7.91
C GLY A 62 -12.82 10.10 8.30
N ARG A 63 -12.80 9.14 7.37
CA ARG A 63 -12.38 7.75 7.63
C ARG A 63 -10.87 7.56 7.69
N ILE A 64 -10.09 8.57 7.30
CA ILE A 64 -8.64 8.57 7.48
C ILE A 64 -8.32 9.30 8.77
N VAL A 65 -7.84 8.55 9.76
CA VAL A 65 -7.51 9.06 11.10
C VAL A 65 -6.02 8.88 11.39
N LYS A 66 -5.47 9.69 12.30
CA LYS A 66 -4.04 9.61 12.65
C LYS A 66 -3.68 8.33 13.41
N MET A 67 -4.61 7.81 14.19
CA MET A 67 -4.45 6.62 14.99
C MET A 67 -5.78 5.89 15.04
N LEU A 68 -5.75 4.60 14.75
CA LEU A 68 -6.90 3.72 14.84
C LEU A 68 -6.55 2.59 15.80
N GLU A 69 -7.26 2.54 16.93
CA GLU A 69 -7.09 1.46 17.89
C GLU A 69 -7.76 0.18 17.40
N PRO A 70 -7.10 -0.96 17.49
CA PRO A 70 -7.70 -2.24 17.14
C PRO A 70 -8.82 -2.62 18.11
N LEU A 71 -9.83 -3.29 17.62
CA LEU A 71 -10.89 -3.82 18.47
C LEU A 71 -10.35 -4.96 19.33
N PRO A 72 -10.51 -4.88 20.67
CA PRO A 72 -9.98 -5.87 21.59
C PRO A 72 -10.52 -7.29 21.31
N GLY A 73 -9.67 -8.29 21.55
CA GLY A 73 -10.05 -9.70 21.41
C GLY A 73 -10.23 -10.21 19.98
N ARG A 74 -9.89 -9.40 18.98
CA ARG A 74 -9.97 -9.80 17.57
C ARG A 74 -8.57 -9.93 16.97
N PRO A 75 -8.34 -10.92 16.07
CA PRO A 75 -7.05 -11.07 15.41
C PRO A 75 -6.78 -9.89 14.47
N VAL A 76 -5.52 -9.52 14.38
CA VAL A 76 -4.97 -8.59 13.39
C VAL A 76 -4.37 -9.41 12.27
N HIS A 77 -4.97 -9.33 11.09
CA HIS A 77 -4.51 -10.00 9.88
C HIS A 77 -3.47 -9.15 9.16
N ARG A 78 -2.73 -9.78 8.27
CA ARG A 78 -1.75 -9.10 7.41
C ARG A 78 -2.02 -9.44 5.95
N ALA A 79 -1.95 -8.44 5.10
CA ALA A 79 -1.93 -8.62 3.65
C ALA A 79 -0.54 -8.26 3.13
N TRP A 80 0.04 -9.15 2.33
CA TRP A 80 1.38 -9.02 1.80
C TRP A 80 1.34 -8.74 0.30
N ASP A 81 2.13 -7.76 -0.10
CA ASP A 81 2.55 -7.58 -1.48
C ASP A 81 4.05 -7.87 -1.54
N ILE A 82 4.41 -9.00 -2.15
CA ILE A 82 5.79 -9.51 -2.11
C ILE A 82 6.52 -9.09 -3.39
N GLY A 83 7.30 -8.02 -3.31
CA GLY A 83 8.21 -7.59 -4.36
C GLY A 83 9.48 -8.44 -4.42
N VAL A 84 10.01 -8.67 -5.62
CA VAL A 84 11.30 -9.36 -5.85
C VAL A 84 12.39 -8.34 -6.20
N ARG A 85 12.04 -7.31 -6.95
CA ARG A 85 12.90 -6.18 -7.33
C ARG A 85 12.35 -4.86 -6.81
N ASP A 86 11.08 -4.88 -6.44
CA ASP A 86 10.33 -3.78 -5.87
C ASP A 86 10.19 -3.97 -4.37
N ASP A 87 9.56 -3.02 -3.71
CA ASP A 87 9.33 -3.09 -2.27
C ASP A 87 8.36 -4.21 -1.93
N THR A 88 8.64 -4.92 -0.83
CA THR A 88 7.65 -5.76 -0.18
C THR A 88 6.88 -4.92 0.81
N SER A 89 5.55 -4.96 0.74
CA SER A 89 4.65 -4.22 1.63
C SER A 89 3.81 -5.17 2.48
N ILE A 90 3.62 -4.80 3.74
CA ILE A 90 2.72 -5.50 4.68
C ILE A 90 1.71 -4.49 5.20
N TRP A 91 0.42 -4.86 5.17
CA TRP A 91 -0.68 -4.10 5.70
C TRP A 91 -1.35 -4.87 6.84
N TRP A 92 -1.42 -4.26 8.03
CA TRP A 92 -2.15 -4.82 9.17
C TRP A 92 -3.59 -4.35 9.15
N PHE A 93 -4.51 -5.28 9.34
CA PHE A 93 -5.93 -4.95 9.31
C PHE A 93 -6.78 -5.87 10.18
N GLN A 94 -7.96 -5.40 10.55
CA GLN A 94 -9.03 -6.17 11.17
C GLN A 94 -10.29 -6.16 10.31
N VAL A 95 -11.06 -7.22 10.35
CA VAL A 95 -12.35 -7.32 9.71
C VAL A 95 -13.45 -7.40 10.78
N VAL A 96 -14.41 -6.49 10.72
CA VAL A 96 -15.52 -6.40 11.68
C VAL A 96 -16.83 -6.25 10.92
N GLY A 97 -17.58 -7.32 10.83
CA GLY A 97 -18.75 -7.36 9.96
C GLY A 97 -18.35 -7.17 8.49
N LEU A 98 -18.82 -6.11 7.88
CA LEU A 98 -18.50 -5.73 6.49
C LEU A 98 -17.44 -4.62 6.40
N GLN A 99 -16.82 -4.26 7.51
CA GLN A 99 -15.81 -3.19 7.55
C GLN A 99 -14.40 -3.75 7.68
N VAL A 100 -13.47 -3.13 6.98
CA VAL A 100 -12.04 -3.40 7.08
C VAL A 100 -11.37 -2.19 7.71
N PHE A 101 -10.70 -2.40 8.83
CA PHE A 101 -9.93 -1.40 9.55
C PHE A 101 -8.46 -1.59 9.24
N ILE A 102 -7.86 -0.67 8.49
CA ILE A 102 -6.42 -0.66 8.24
C ILE A 102 -5.74 -0.01 9.44
N LEU A 103 -4.85 -0.73 10.11
CA LEU A 103 -4.22 -0.31 11.37
C LEU A 103 -2.83 0.27 11.14
N ASP A 104 -2.03 -0.37 10.28
CA ASP A 104 -0.64 0.02 10.01
C ASP A 104 -0.19 -0.50 8.64
N CYS A 105 0.94 0.02 8.16
CA CYS A 105 1.64 -0.52 7.00
C CYS A 105 3.15 -0.43 7.20
N TYR A 106 3.87 -1.34 6.58
CA TYR A 106 5.34 -1.35 6.55
C TYR A 106 5.81 -1.75 5.15
N THR A 107 6.81 -1.04 4.67
CA THR A 107 7.40 -1.29 3.35
C THR A 107 8.91 -1.29 3.45
N ALA A 108 9.56 -2.26 2.82
CA ALA A 108 11.02 -2.31 2.69
C ALA A 108 11.44 -3.00 1.39
N ASN A 109 12.65 -2.69 0.93
CA ASN A 109 13.26 -3.28 -0.27
C ASN A 109 14.45 -4.15 0.11
N GLY A 110 14.64 -5.26 -0.62
CA GLY A 110 15.84 -6.09 -0.53
C GLY A 110 16.00 -6.87 0.78
N ALA A 111 14.98 -6.90 1.63
CA ALA A 111 14.99 -7.64 2.89
C ALA A 111 14.47 -9.06 2.73
N GLY A 112 14.99 -10.00 3.53
CA GLY A 112 14.50 -11.38 3.61
C GLY A 112 13.22 -11.51 4.43
N VAL A 113 12.58 -12.68 4.37
CA VAL A 113 11.34 -12.96 5.13
C VAL A 113 11.55 -12.86 6.65
N ASP A 114 12.73 -13.19 7.14
CA ASP A 114 13.19 -13.07 8.52
C ASP A 114 13.07 -11.63 9.04
N HIS A 115 13.52 -10.65 8.27
CA HIS A 115 13.38 -9.24 8.61
C HIS A 115 11.91 -8.85 8.84
N TYR A 116 11.02 -9.29 7.98
CA TYR A 116 9.60 -8.99 8.11
C TYR A 116 8.96 -9.72 9.30
N ALA A 117 9.40 -10.94 9.61
CA ALA A 117 8.96 -11.67 10.80
C ALA A 117 9.35 -10.91 12.08
N ASP A 118 10.56 -10.36 12.15
CA ASP A 118 11.01 -9.52 13.27
C ASP A 118 10.17 -8.25 13.43
N ILE A 119 9.85 -7.58 12.31
CA ILE A 119 8.96 -6.39 12.33
C ILE A 119 7.57 -6.77 12.85
N ILE A 120 7.03 -7.90 12.44
CA ILE A 120 5.71 -8.38 12.89
C ILE A 120 5.71 -8.65 14.40
N GLU A 121 6.70 -9.39 14.91
CA GLU A 121 6.80 -9.65 16.34
C GLU A 121 6.99 -8.38 17.17
N LYS A 122 7.78 -7.43 16.66
CA LYS A 122 7.94 -6.12 17.28
C LYS A 122 6.63 -5.36 17.37
N ARG A 123 5.87 -5.24 16.26
CA ARG A 123 4.57 -4.56 16.23
C ARG A 123 3.55 -5.24 17.14
N LYS A 124 3.53 -6.56 17.13
CA LYS A 124 2.68 -7.38 18.01
C LYS A 124 2.98 -7.11 19.49
N ALA A 125 4.25 -7.06 19.88
CA ALA A 125 4.67 -6.76 21.24
C ALA A 125 4.35 -5.33 21.66
N GLU A 126 4.57 -4.34 20.77
CA GLU A 126 4.31 -2.92 21.02
C GLU A 126 2.82 -2.63 21.23
N HIS A 127 1.93 -3.29 20.48
CA HIS A 127 0.50 -3.00 20.46
C HIS A 127 -0.37 -4.05 21.18
N GLY A 128 0.21 -5.16 21.61
CA GLY A 128 -0.54 -6.27 22.21
C GLY A 128 -1.51 -6.96 21.23
N TRP A 129 -1.17 -6.98 19.94
CA TRP A 129 -2.05 -7.54 18.92
C TRP A 129 -2.12 -9.07 18.99
N ILE A 130 -3.32 -9.61 18.74
CA ILE A 130 -3.55 -11.04 18.58
C ILE A 130 -3.23 -11.42 17.12
N ASP A 131 -2.38 -12.43 16.93
CA ASP A 131 -2.00 -12.90 15.61
C ASP A 131 -3.19 -13.39 14.79
N GLY A 132 -3.24 -12.96 13.54
CA GLY A 132 -4.21 -13.39 12.54
C GLY A 132 -3.58 -14.25 11.44
N ILE A 133 -4.08 -14.04 10.24
CA ILE A 133 -3.65 -14.74 9.02
C ILE A 133 -2.78 -13.80 8.20
N ASP A 134 -1.72 -14.35 7.62
CA ASP A 134 -0.89 -13.70 6.61
C ASP A 134 -1.43 -14.03 5.22
N PHE A 135 -2.18 -13.12 4.61
CA PHE A 135 -2.66 -13.29 3.24
C PHE A 135 -1.53 -12.96 2.27
N VAL A 136 -1.06 -13.96 1.56
CA VAL A 136 0.07 -13.83 0.62
C VAL A 136 -0.36 -14.09 -0.82
N PRO A 137 0.29 -13.46 -1.81
CA PRO A 137 -0.04 -13.64 -3.22
C PRO A 137 0.25 -15.10 -3.68
N HIS A 138 -0.34 -15.47 -4.80
CA HIS A 138 -0.29 -16.83 -5.34
C HIS A 138 1.12 -17.33 -5.66
N ASP A 139 2.03 -16.45 -6.03
CA ASP A 139 3.44 -16.73 -6.34
C ASP A 139 4.30 -17.02 -5.09
N ALA A 140 3.77 -16.85 -3.88
CA ALA A 140 4.42 -17.29 -2.66
C ALA A 140 4.62 -18.82 -2.58
N ARG A 141 3.95 -19.58 -3.46
CA ARG A 141 4.15 -21.05 -3.62
C ARG A 141 5.34 -21.43 -4.49
N VAL A 142 5.96 -20.48 -5.16
CA VAL A 142 7.13 -20.74 -6.01
C VAL A 142 8.32 -21.09 -5.12
N LYS A 143 9.05 -22.15 -5.49
CA LYS A 143 10.28 -22.56 -4.81
C LYS A 143 11.42 -21.63 -5.16
N GLU A 144 12.16 -21.22 -4.15
CA GLU A 144 13.38 -20.43 -4.33
C GLU A 144 14.57 -21.34 -4.65
N TRP A 145 15.35 -20.98 -5.65
CA TRP A 145 16.47 -21.77 -6.14
C TRP A 145 17.54 -22.01 -5.06
N GLY A 146 17.80 -21.01 -4.20
CA GLY A 146 18.84 -21.07 -3.19
C GLY A 146 18.53 -22.01 -2.02
N THR A 147 17.24 -22.12 -1.64
CA THR A 147 16.81 -22.88 -0.47
C THR A 147 16.02 -24.14 -0.83
N GLY A 148 15.49 -24.23 -2.05
CA GLY A 148 14.57 -25.28 -2.48
C GLY A 148 13.20 -25.25 -1.79
N ARG A 149 12.97 -24.28 -0.89
CA ARG A 149 11.71 -24.05 -0.16
C ARG A 149 10.86 -23.01 -0.85
N THR A 150 9.55 -23.11 -0.64
CA THR A 150 8.62 -22.04 -1.01
C THR A 150 8.69 -20.92 0.03
N ARG A 151 8.27 -19.70 -0.34
CA ARG A 151 8.12 -18.60 0.62
C ARG A 151 7.13 -18.95 1.72
N VAL A 152 6.06 -19.67 1.40
CA VAL A 152 5.08 -20.19 2.37
C VAL A 152 5.76 -21.07 3.43
N GLU A 153 6.59 -22.05 3.02
CA GLU A 153 7.32 -22.93 3.94
C GLU A 153 8.32 -22.14 4.81
N THR A 154 8.97 -21.12 4.24
CA THR A 154 9.88 -20.25 4.99
C THR A 154 9.11 -19.41 6.01
N MET A 155 7.98 -18.79 5.62
CA MET A 155 7.11 -18.04 6.54
C MET A 155 6.61 -18.91 7.70
N GLN A 156 6.16 -20.14 7.42
CA GLN A 156 5.72 -21.08 8.44
C GLN A 156 6.84 -21.46 9.42
N SER A 157 8.06 -21.63 8.93
CA SER A 157 9.22 -21.95 9.79
C SER A 157 9.60 -20.79 10.73
N LEU A 158 9.18 -19.57 10.40
CA LEU A 158 9.35 -18.35 11.21
C LEU A 158 8.14 -18.05 12.12
N GLY A 159 7.17 -18.98 12.20
CA GLY A 159 6.00 -18.85 13.07
C GLY A 159 4.85 -18.01 12.48
N LEU A 160 4.95 -17.59 11.23
CA LEU A 160 3.88 -16.88 10.53
C LEU A 160 2.77 -17.85 10.08
N ASN A 161 1.58 -17.31 9.81
CA ASN A 161 0.39 -18.08 9.42
C ASN A 161 -0.04 -17.76 7.97
N PRO A 162 0.77 -18.15 6.94
CA PRO A 162 0.51 -17.79 5.56
C PRO A 162 -0.68 -18.54 4.96
N ARG A 163 -1.57 -17.79 4.34
CA ARG A 163 -2.67 -18.28 3.51
C ARG A 163 -2.54 -17.67 2.11
N VAL A 164 -2.28 -18.52 1.14
CA VAL A 164 -2.19 -18.09 -0.27
C VAL A 164 -3.57 -17.72 -0.79
N VAL A 165 -3.73 -16.48 -1.28
CA VAL A 165 -4.98 -16.04 -1.90
C VAL A 165 -5.11 -16.62 -3.31
N PRO A 166 -6.35 -16.86 -3.79
CA PRO A 166 -6.58 -17.23 -5.18
C PRO A 166 -6.03 -16.17 -6.15
N MET A 167 -5.60 -16.63 -7.31
CA MET A 167 -5.25 -15.70 -8.39
C MET A 167 -6.49 -14.93 -8.83
N ALA A 168 -6.40 -13.62 -8.86
CA ALA A 168 -7.44 -12.74 -9.36
C ALA A 168 -6.90 -11.95 -10.56
N THR A 169 -7.79 -11.49 -11.43
CA THR A 169 -7.38 -10.56 -12.48
C THR A 169 -7.10 -9.19 -11.89
N PHE A 170 -6.30 -8.38 -12.58
CA PHE A 170 -6.02 -7.01 -12.18
C PHE A 170 -7.32 -6.18 -11.96
N LEU A 171 -8.29 -6.35 -12.87
CA LEU A 171 -9.59 -5.67 -12.77
C LEU A 171 -10.42 -6.16 -11.58
N ASP A 172 -10.35 -7.45 -11.22
CA ASP A 172 -11.04 -7.98 -10.04
C ASP A 172 -10.49 -7.33 -8.76
N GLY A 173 -9.17 -7.17 -8.68
CA GLY A 173 -8.50 -6.48 -7.58
C GLY A 173 -8.96 -5.03 -7.44
N ILE A 174 -8.99 -4.28 -8.55
CA ILE A 174 -9.48 -2.89 -8.56
C ILE A 174 -10.93 -2.83 -8.10
N ASN A 175 -11.79 -3.69 -8.64
CA ASN A 175 -13.22 -3.70 -8.31
C ASN A 175 -13.50 -4.14 -6.87
N ALA A 176 -12.65 -5.00 -6.29
CA ALA A 176 -12.76 -5.39 -4.88
C ALA A 176 -12.55 -4.20 -3.92
N VAL A 177 -11.61 -3.30 -4.25
CA VAL A 177 -11.35 -2.10 -3.44
C VAL A 177 -12.44 -1.03 -3.62
N ARG A 178 -13.09 -0.97 -4.79
CA ARG A 178 -14.15 0.02 -5.10
C ARG A 178 -15.52 -0.30 -4.45
N ARG A 179 -15.73 -1.49 -3.94
CA ARG A 179 -16.98 -1.94 -3.28
C ARG A 179 -17.02 -1.52 -1.82
#